data_5442e37427995fc218bd7550aa791ced
#
_entry.id   5442e37427995fc218bd7550aa791ced
#
_cell.length_a   1.000
_cell.length_b   1.000
_cell.length_c   1.000
_cell.angle_alpha   90.00
_cell.angle_beta   90.00
_cell.angle_gamma   90.00
#
_symmetry.space_group_name_H-M   'P 1'
#
loop_
_entity.id
_entity.type
_entity.pdbx_description
1 polymer ?
#
loop_
_entity_poly.entity_id
_entity_poly.type
_entity_poly.pdbx_seq_one_letter_code
_entity_poly.pdbx_strand_id
1 'polypeptide(L)'
;MFLQATDHILEEINTANNKLNIGWLSTGNGSGSLGLLKEGIKLHNNKTLNINFVFSNREYGEKEGSDKYLDLVKKNKIEAITLSSRRFKTERGLPWKDLRVDYDKKVLNSISKFNVDILVAAGYMLFSPVICNHFEILNLHPALPDGPNGTWKSVIKELIESKSRNSGISIHLMTSDLDEGPNISFCKFIIDHNNNQNLIEIEETEIFSSIREKQIMYERVLLGKTLLKISKGEINIKKDSYVDLTKEVEQSL
;
A
#
# COMPACT_ATOMS: atom_id res chain seq x y z
N MET A 1 -11.78 22.63 36.52
CA MET A 1 -11.23 21.26 36.64
C MET A 1 -12.23 20.18 36.22
N PHE A 2 -13.54 20.29 36.41
CA PHE A 2 -14.56 19.31 35.96
C PHE A 2 -14.89 19.38 34.45
N LEU A 3 -14.76 20.54 33.80
CA LEU A 3 -15.04 20.70 32.36
C LEU A 3 -13.98 20.07 31.47
N GLN A 4 -12.70 20.07 31.84
CA GLN A 4 -11.62 19.45 31.06
C GLN A 4 -11.67 17.91 31.10
N ALA A 5 -12.18 17.31 32.18
CA ALA A 5 -12.31 15.86 32.29
C ALA A 5 -13.48 15.31 31.44
N THR A 6 -14.57 16.09 31.29
CA THR A 6 -15.69 15.71 30.41
C THR A 6 -15.38 15.81 28.94
N ASP A 7 -14.55 16.77 28.50
CA ASP A 7 -14.12 16.88 27.12
C ASP A 7 -13.19 15.72 26.73
N HIS A 8 -12.28 15.32 27.62
CA HIS A 8 -11.40 14.17 27.40
C HIS A 8 -12.18 12.84 27.32
N ILE A 9 -13.21 12.65 28.17
CA ILE A 9 -14.06 11.46 28.15
C ILE A 9 -14.96 11.45 26.90
N LEU A 10 -15.42 12.60 26.43
CA LEU A 10 -16.20 12.71 25.20
C LEU A 10 -15.32 12.50 23.95
N GLU A 11 -14.06 12.89 23.95
CA GLU A 11 -13.09 12.55 22.91
C GLU A 11 -12.78 11.05 22.92
N GLU A 12 -12.53 10.43 24.08
CA GLU A 12 -12.31 8.98 24.20
C GLU A 12 -13.54 8.15 23.79
N ILE A 13 -14.75 8.58 24.09
CA ILE A 13 -16.00 7.90 23.68
C ILE A 13 -16.24 8.08 22.18
N ASN A 14 -15.90 9.23 21.59
CA ASN A 14 -16.00 9.46 20.16
C ASN A 14 -14.94 8.68 19.36
N THR A 15 -13.73 8.51 19.89
CA THR A 15 -12.69 7.69 19.24
C THR A 15 -13.01 6.19 19.31
N ALA A 16 -13.73 5.73 20.35
CA ALA A 16 -14.10 4.32 20.51
C ALA A 16 -15.19 3.84 19.53
N ASN A 17 -15.92 4.75 18.86
CA ASN A 17 -17.03 4.40 17.95
C ASN A 17 -16.81 4.75 16.48
N ASN A 18 -15.76 5.49 16.13
CA ASN A 18 -15.47 5.83 14.72
C ASN A 18 -14.53 4.80 14.12
N LYS A 19 -15.08 3.96 13.22
CA LYS A 19 -14.28 3.06 12.38
C LYS A 19 -13.39 3.88 11.47
N LEU A 20 -12.15 3.41 11.29
CA LEU A 20 -11.21 3.98 10.32
C LEU A 20 -11.82 3.89 8.90
N ASN A 21 -12.01 5.02 8.26
CA ASN A 21 -12.50 5.14 6.89
C ASN A 21 -11.31 5.30 5.95
N ILE A 22 -11.14 4.39 5.00
CA ILE A 22 -10.03 4.43 4.07
C ILE A 22 -10.48 4.54 2.61
N GLY A 23 -9.67 5.24 1.81
CA GLY A 23 -9.67 5.12 0.37
C GLY A 23 -8.52 4.18 -0.05
N TRP A 24 -8.76 3.36 -1.05
CA TRP A 24 -7.78 2.37 -1.51
C TRP A 24 -7.32 2.70 -2.93
N LEU A 25 -6.00 2.88 -3.12
CA LEU A 25 -5.40 3.16 -4.42
C LEU A 25 -4.61 1.94 -4.91
N SER A 26 -4.83 1.52 -6.14
CA SER A 26 -4.10 0.38 -6.71
C SER A 26 -4.00 0.45 -8.24
N THR A 27 -2.97 -0.16 -8.80
CA THR A 27 -2.93 -0.48 -10.23
C THR A 27 -3.72 -1.77 -10.53
N GLY A 28 -3.85 -2.66 -9.54
CA GLY A 28 -4.71 -3.84 -9.62
C GLY A 28 -4.36 -4.84 -10.72
N ASN A 29 -3.08 -5.07 -11.04
CA ASN A 29 -2.71 -5.86 -12.22
C ASN A 29 -1.98 -7.18 -11.93
N GLY A 30 -1.88 -7.60 -10.68
CA GLY A 30 -1.12 -8.80 -10.32
C GLY A 30 -1.62 -9.48 -9.06
N SER A 31 -1.05 -10.67 -8.79
CA SER A 31 -1.38 -11.47 -7.60
C SER A 31 -1.11 -10.73 -6.29
N GLY A 32 -0.02 -9.92 -6.23
CA GLY A 32 0.32 -9.11 -5.06
C GLY A 32 -0.79 -8.12 -4.73
N SER A 33 -1.15 -7.22 -5.65
CA SER A 33 -2.21 -6.23 -5.43
C SER A 33 -3.57 -6.87 -5.13
N LEU A 34 -3.88 -8.01 -5.78
CA LEU A 34 -5.10 -8.76 -5.50
C LEU A 34 -5.09 -9.35 -4.08
N GLY A 35 -3.94 -9.86 -3.62
CA GLY A 35 -3.76 -10.36 -2.26
C GLY A 35 -3.93 -9.28 -1.20
N LEU A 36 -3.36 -8.10 -1.43
CA LEU A 36 -3.51 -6.93 -0.57
C LEU A 36 -4.98 -6.49 -0.46
N LEU A 37 -5.69 -6.40 -1.60
CA LEU A 37 -7.12 -6.05 -1.60
C LEU A 37 -7.96 -7.06 -0.83
N LYS A 38 -7.69 -8.38 -0.98
CA LYS A 38 -8.39 -9.42 -0.21
C LYS A 38 -8.22 -9.22 1.29
N GLU A 39 -7.04 -8.85 1.77
CA GLU A 39 -6.81 -8.56 3.18
C GLU A 39 -7.56 -7.30 3.63
N GLY A 40 -7.55 -6.22 2.85
CA GLY A 40 -8.36 -5.03 3.11
C GLY A 40 -9.86 -5.34 3.19
N ILE A 41 -10.38 -6.13 2.24
CA ILE A 41 -11.79 -6.57 2.22
C ILE A 41 -12.13 -7.43 3.45
N LYS A 42 -11.23 -8.29 3.92
CA LYS A 42 -11.41 -9.06 5.14
C LYS A 42 -11.61 -8.14 6.35
N LEU A 43 -10.78 -7.11 6.51
CA LEU A 43 -10.92 -6.12 7.58
C LEU A 43 -12.21 -5.31 7.44
N HIS A 44 -12.61 -4.95 6.21
CA HIS A 44 -13.87 -4.27 5.92
C HIS A 44 -15.08 -5.13 6.32
N ASN A 45 -15.10 -6.39 5.89
CA ASN A 45 -16.21 -7.31 6.18
C ASN A 45 -16.32 -7.65 7.68
N ASN A 46 -15.19 -7.71 8.38
CA ASN A 46 -15.12 -7.88 9.83
C ASN A 46 -15.44 -6.59 10.61
N LYS A 47 -15.80 -5.52 9.91
CA LYS A 47 -16.13 -4.21 10.48
C LYS A 47 -15.01 -3.56 11.30
N THR A 48 -13.77 -3.92 11.05
CA THR A 48 -12.57 -3.30 11.65
C THR A 48 -12.36 -1.90 11.09
N LEU A 49 -12.55 -1.74 9.78
CA LEU A 49 -12.46 -0.48 9.06
C LEU A 49 -13.51 -0.42 7.95
N ASN A 50 -13.67 0.74 7.30
CA ASN A 50 -14.48 0.89 6.10
C ASN A 50 -13.59 1.23 4.91
N ILE A 51 -13.72 0.48 3.80
CA ILE A 51 -13.19 0.88 2.50
C ILE A 51 -14.29 1.67 1.79
N ASN A 52 -14.17 3.00 1.74
CA ASN A 52 -15.19 3.86 1.17
C ASN A 52 -15.16 3.86 -0.35
N PHE A 53 -13.99 3.65 -0.94
CA PHE A 53 -13.81 3.45 -2.37
C PHE A 53 -12.52 2.70 -2.67
N VAL A 54 -12.46 2.11 -3.85
CA VAL A 54 -11.23 1.62 -4.47
C VAL A 54 -11.01 2.39 -5.76
N PHE A 55 -9.88 3.09 -5.87
CA PHE A 55 -9.44 3.71 -7.09
C PHE A 55 -8.45 2.81 -7.83
N SER A 56 -8.65 2.62 -9.14
CA SER A 56 -7.69 1.97 -10.02
C SER A 56 -7.30 2.86 -11.20
N ASN A 57 -5.98 2.93 -11.48
CA ASN A 57 -5.48 3.57 -12.69
C ASN A 57 -5.54 2.65 -13.92
N ARG A 58 -6.37 1.61 -13.87
CA ARG A 58 -6.77 0.71 -14.95
C ARG A 58 -8.28 0.65 -15.05
N GLU A 59 -8.76 0.36 -16.25
CA GLU A 59 -10.16 0.14 -16.54
C GLU A 59 -10.41 -1.26 -17.05
N TYR A 60 -11.68 -1.69 -17.06
CA TYR A 60 -12.06 -2.98 -17.64
C TYR A 60 -11.60 -3.11 -19.10
N GLY A 61 -11.17 -4.31 -19.48
CA GLY A 61 -10.68 -4.63 -20.82
C GLY A 61 -9.20 -4.27 -21.05
N GLU A 62 -8.53 -3.59 -20.12
CA GLU A 62 -7.12 -3.27 -20.32
C GLU A 62 -6.18 -4.45 -20.06
N LYS A 63 -6.49 -5.25 -19.06
CA LYS A 63 -5.77 -6.48 -18.70
C LYS A 63 -6.65 -7.41 -17.86
N GLU A 64 -6.55 -8.70 -18.09
CA GLU A 64 -7.27 -9.72 -17.33
C GLU A 64 -7.07 -9.60 -15.80
N GLY A 65 -5.84 -9.29 -15.35
CA GLY A 65 -5.56 -9.07 -13.92
C GLY A 65 -6.31 -7.89 -13.34
N SER A 66 -6.44 -6.79 -14.10
CA SER A 66 -7.21 -5.61 -13.67
C SER A 66 -8.71 -5.89 -13.64
N ASP A 67 -9.21 -6.68 -14.58
CA ASP A 67 -10.61 -7.07 -14.63
C ASP A 67 -10.97 -7.91 -13.41
N LYS A 68 -10.17 -8.94 -13.10
CA LYS A 68 -10.33 -9.75 -11.89
C LYS A 68 -10.27 -8.92 -10.60
N TYR A 69 -9.43 -7.89 -10.58
CA TYR A 69 -9.31 -6.97 -9.45
C TYR A 69 -10.59 -6.15 -9.27
N LEU A 70 -11.09 -5.53 -10.34
CA LEU A 70 -12.32 -4.74 -10.33
C LEU A 70 -13.56 -5.59 -10.05
N ASP A 71 -13.61 -6.83 -10.55
CA ASP A 71 -14.67 -7.79 -10.22
C ASP A 71 -14.72 -8.10 -8.73
N LEU A 72 -13.56 -8.24 -8.08
CA LEU A 72 -13.49 -8.46 -6.64
C LEU A 72 -14.03 -7.26 -5.86
N VAL A 73 -13.70 -6.02 -6.28
CA VAL A 73 -14.25 -4.78 -5.69
C VAL A 73 -15.77 -4.76 -5.82
N LYS A 74 -16.30 -4.97 -7.02
CA LYS A 74 -17.74 -5.01 -7.31
C LYS A 74 -18.48 -6.09 -6.52
N LYS A 75 -17.91 -7.31 -6.46
CA LYS A 75 -18.49 -8.43 -5.68
C LYS A 75 -18.69 -8.08 -4.21
N ASN A 76 -17.81 -7.27 -3.65
CA ASN A 76 -17.89 -6.82 -2.26
C ASN A 76 -18.68 -5.51 -2.08
N LYS A 77 -19.35 -5.03 -3.14
CA LYS A 77 -20.19 -3.81 -3.13
C LYS A 77 -19.44 -2.55 -2.68
N ILE A 78 -18.14 -2.49 -2.93
CA ILE A 78 -17.31 -1.32 -2.68
C ILE A 78 -17.36 -0.44 -3.94
N GLU A 79 -17.42 0.88 -3.75
CA GLU A 79 -17.41 1.84 -4.87
C GLU A 79 -16.08 1.74 -5.62
N ALA A 80 -16.14 1.49 -6.92
CA ALA A 80 -14.99 1.42 -7.81
C ALA A 80 -14.87 2.69 -8.64
N ILE A 81 -13.76 3.39 -8.52
CA ILE A 81 -13.42 4.58 -9.31
C ILE A 81 -12.27 4.20 -10.23
N THR A 82 -12.40 4.47 -11.50
CA THR A 82 -11.35 4.16 -12.47
C THR A 82 -11.01 5.39 -13.31
N LEU A 83 -9.71 5.55 -13.59
CA LEU A 83 -9.20 6.52 -14.55
C LEU A 83 -7.94 5.92 -15.19
N SER A 84 -8.05 5.42 -16.41
CA SER A 84 -6.93 4.79 -17.09
C SER A 84 -5.78 5.75 -17.33
N SER A 85 -4.66 5.54 -16.66
CA SER A 85 -3.42 6.30 -16.88
C SER A 85 -2.86 6.05 -18.29
N ARG A 86 -3.09 4.87 -18.82
CA ARG A 86 -2.67 4.47 -20.17
C ARG A 86 -3.48 5.22 -21.23
N ARG A 87 -4.82 5.19 -21.14
CA ARG A 87 -5.72 5.93 -22.04
C ARG A 87 -5.46 7.44 -21.94
N PHE A 88 -5.34 7.96 -20.72
CA PHE A 88 -5.05 9.37 -20.47
C PHE A 88 -3.77 9.84 -21.16
N LYS A 89 -2.70 9.01 -21.15
CA LYS A 89 -1.46 9.28 -21.87
C LYS A 89 -1.65 9.22 -23.38
N THR A 90 -2.33 8.19 -23.89
CA THR A 90 -2.53 7.99 -25.33
C THR A 90 -3.34 9.12 -25.96
N GLU A 91 -4.44 9.54 -25.32
CA GLU A 91 -5.31 10.62 -25.80
C GLU A 91 -4.61 11.98 -25.88
N ARG A 92 -3.60 12.23 -25.06
CA ARG A 92 -2.88 13.50 -25.03
C ARG A 92 -1.61 13.53 -25.84
N GLY A 93 -1.05 12.37 -26.18
CA GLY A 93 0.17 12.25 -26.96
C GLY A 93 1.43 12.89 -26.35
N LEU A 94 1.43 13.19 -25.05
CA LEU A 94 2.53 13.83 -24.33
C LEU A 94 3.32 12.85 -23.46
N PRO A 95 4.57 13.13 -23.12
CA PRO A 95 5.35 12.36 -22.16
C PRO A 95 4.66 12.31 -20.80
N TRP A 96 4.74 11.17 -20.11
CA TRP A 96 4.06 10.99 -18.82
C TRP A 96 4.47 12.03 -17.76
N LYS A 97 5.75 12.44 -17.76
CA LYS A 97 6.25 13.48 -16.83
C LYS A 97 5.47 14.80 -16.94
N ASP A 98 5.04 15.15 -18.15
CA ASP A 98 4.31 16.41 -18.41
C ASP A 98 2.81 16.30 -18.10
N LEU A 99 2.28 15.07 -18.07
CA LEU A 99 0.88 14.75 -17.79
C LEU A 99 0.59 14.44 -16.32
N ARG A 100 1.63 14.19 -15.54
CA ARG A 100 1.52 13.64 -14.20
C ARG A 100 0.63 14.46 -13.28
N VAL A 101 0.87 15.75 -13.20
CA VAL A 101 0.13 16.67 -12.34
C VAL A 101 -1.34 16.78 -12.77
N ASP A 102 -1.61 16.84 -14.07
CA ASP A 102 -2.98 16.91 -14.57
C ASP A 102 -3.77 15.62 -14.35
N TYR A 103 -3.10 14.47 -14.50
CA TYR A 103 -3.68 13.19 -14.14
C TYR A 103 -4.03 13.13 -12.66
N ASP A 104 -3.09 13.50 -11.80
CA ASP A 104 -3.25 13.51 -10.35
C ASP A 104 -4.40 14.43 -9.90
N LYS A 105 -4.53 15.63 -10.48
CA LYS A 105 -5.66 16.53 -10.23
C LYS A 105 -7.01 15.89 -10.59
N LYS A 106 -7.07 15.14 -11.70
CA LYS A 106 -8.30 14.42 -12.06
C LYS A 106 -8.62 13.29 -11.10
N VAL A 107 -7.62 12.54 -10.65
CA VAL A 107 -7.81 11.53 -9.62
C VAL A 107 -8.30 12.19 -8.33
N LEU A 108 -7.62 13.25 -7.86
CA LEU A 108 -8.03 14.01 -6.68
C LEU A 108 -9.49 14.44 -6.75
N ASN A 109 -9.91 15.06 -7.87
CA ASN A 109 -11.30 15.50 -8.06
C ASN A 109 -12.30 14.33 -7.98
N SER A 110 -11.93 13.15 -8.44
CA SER A 110 -12.83 11.98 -8.42
C SER A 110 -12.98 11.35 -7.03
N ILE A 111 -11.95 11.48 -6.17
CA ILE A 111 -11.93 10.88 -4.83
C ILE A 111 -12.29 11.86 -3.69
N SER A 112 -12.17 13.17 -3.91
CA SER A 112 -12.40 14.21 -2.87
C SER A 112 -13.81 14.25 -2.30
N LYS A 113 -14.79 13.67 -2.98
CA LYS A 113 -16.18 13.57 -2.49
C LYS A 113 -16.35 12.55 -1.35
N PHE A 114 -15.36 11.67 -1.14
CA PHE A 114 -15.44 10.65 -0.09
C PHE A 114 -14.79 11.16 1.20
N ASN A 115 -15.49 10.95 2.30
CA ASN A 115 -14.93 11.22 3.62
C ASN A 115 -14.06 10.01 4.03
N VAL A 116 -12.75 10.19 4.04
CA VAL A 116 -11.77 9.17 4.45
C VAL A 116 -10.77 9.78 5.41
N ASP A 117 -10.30 8.98 6.35
CA ASP A 117 -9.29 9.36 7.33
C ASP A 117 -7.88 9.27 6.72
N ILE A 118 -7.64 8.25 5.89
CA ILE A 118 -6.37 7.99 5.20
C ILE A 118 -6.61 7.31 3.84
N LEU A 119 -5.62 7.41 2.96
CA LEU A 119 -5.53 6.59 1.76
C LEU A 119 -4.51 5.46 1.96
N VAL A 120 -4.73 4.34 1.28
CA VAL A 120 -3.81 3.19 1.27
C VAL A 120 -3.39 2.91 -0.17
N ALA A 121 -2.13 3.15 -0.50
CA ALA A 121 -1.54 2.84 -1.80
C ALA A 121 -1.00 1.40 -1.79
N ALA A 122 -1.88 0.44 -2.11
CA ALA A 122 -1.58 -0.98 -2.13
C ALA A 122 -1.36 -1.49 -3.56
N GLY A 123 -0.11 -1.47 -4.00
CA GLY A 123 0.27 -1.77 -5.37
C GLY A 123 -0.15 -0.67 -6.36
N TYR A 124 -0.18 0.56 -5.92
CA TYR A 124 -0.36 1.74 -6.76
C TYR A 124 0.99 2.18 -7.31
N MET A 125 1.20 1.96 -8.60
CA MET A 125 2.51 2.14 -9.25
C MET A 125 2.74 3.56 -9.78
N LEU A 126 1.96 4.52 -9.31
CA LEU A 126 2.08 5.90 -9.74
C LEU A 126 2.45 6.80 -8.56
N PHE A 127 3.45 7.64 -8.78
CA PHE A 127 3.80 8.71 -7.88
C PHE A 127 2.72 9.81 -7.91
N SER A 128 2.28 10.34 -6.78
CA SER A 128 1.09 11.19 -6.63
C SER A 128 1.36 12.50 -5.88
N PRO A 129 2.15 13.43 -6.47
CA PRO A 129 2.59 14.64 -5.79
C PRO A 129 1.44 15.60 -5.43
N VAL A 130 0.30 15.52 -6.14
CA VAL A 130 -0.86 16.37 -5.83
C VAL A 130 -1.72 15.72 -4.75
N ILE A 131 -1.96 14.42 -4.83
CA ILE A 131 -2.84 13.72 -3.88
C ILE A 131 -2.22 13.69 -2.49
N CYS A 132 -0.90 13.46 -2.36
CA CYS A 132 -0.22 13.41 -1.06
C CYS A 132 -0.19 14.76 -0.32
N ASN A 133 -0.45 15.88 -1.01
CA ASN A 133 -0.63 17.18 -0.35
C ASN A 133 -2.04 17.41 0.22
N HIS A 134 -2.98 16.49 -0.05
CA HIS A 134 -4.38 16.60 0.38
C HIS A 134 -4.79 15.47 1.33
N PHE A 135 -4.10 14.33 1.26
CA PHE A 135 -4.40 13.15 2.06
C PHE A 135 -3.13 12.54 2.62
N GLU A 136 -3.19 12.05 3.84
CA GLU A 136 -2.20 11.11 4.35
C GLU A 136 -2.34 9.79 3.58
N ILE A 137 -1.27 9.30 2.97
CA ILE A 137 -1.28 8.09 2.14
C ILE A 137 -0.27 7.09 2.70
N LEU A 138 -0.74 5.94 3.15
CA LEU A 138 0.14 4.82 3.50
C LEU A 138 0.59 4.11 2.22
N ASN A 139 1.88 4.00 2.02
CA ASN A 139 2.48 3.27 0.90
C ASN A 139 3.21 2.02 1.40
N LEU A 140 3.03 0.90 0.68
CA LEU A 140 3.81 -0.31 0.90
C LEU A 140 5.07 -0.27 0.05
N HIS A 141 6.21 -0.51 0.68
CA HIS A 141 7.50 -0.63 0.01
C HIS A 141 8.12 -2.01 0.29
N PRO A 142 8.59 -2.75 -0.74
CA PRO A 142 9.08 -4.12 -0.60
C PRO A 142 10.52 -4.20 -0.09
N ALA A 143 10.90 -3.30 0.81
CA ALA A 143 12.19 -3.25 1.49
C ALA A 143 12.04 -2.80 2.95
N LEU A 144 13.12 -2.95 3.73
CA LEU A 144 13.23 -2.34 5.06
C LEU A 144 13.31 -0.81 4.95
N PRO A 145 13.05 -0.06 6.04
CA PRO A 145 13.14 1.41 6.06
C PRO A 145 14.42 2.00 5.47
N ASP A 146 15.57 1.36 5.72
CA ASP A 146 16.88 1.77 5.19
C ASP A 146 17.35 0.86 4.04
N GLY A 147 16.42 0.16 3.40
CA GLY A 147 16.71 -0.78 2.32
C GLY A 147 16.70 -0.14 0.93
N PRO A 148 16.83 -0.96 -0.12
CA PRO A 148 16.83 -0.49 -1.50
C PRO A 148 15.53 0.22 -1.88
N ASN A 149 15.63 1.27 -2.68
CA ASN A 149 14.49 2.03 -3.21
C ASN A 149 14.02 1.50 -4.58
N GLY A 150 12.79 1.90 -4.96
CA GLY A 150 12.24 1.64 -6.28
C GLY A 150 11.25 0.49 -6.36
N THR A 151 11.18 -0.16 -7.53
CA THR A 151 10.20 -1.23 -7.77
C THR A 151 10.61 -2.53 -7.06
N TRP A 152 9.64 -3.40 -6.77
CA TRP A 152 9.91 -4.70 -6.17
C TRP A 152 10.96 -5.52 -6.96
N LYS A 153 11.02 -5.36 -8.30
CA LYS A 153 12.03 -6.03 -9.13
C LYS A 153 13.43 -5.45 -8.90
N SER A 154 13.57 -4.13 -8.88
CA SER A 154 14.85 -3.48 -8.63
C SER A 154 15.36 -3.78 -7.22
N VAL A 155 14.47 -3.77 -6.24
CA VAL A 155 14.80 -4.16 -4.86
C VAL A 155 15.34 -5.59 -4.79
N ILE A 156 14.65 -6.57 -5.39
CA ILE A 156 15.11 -7.96 -5.37
C ILE A 156 16.48 -8.12 -6.06
N LYS A 157 16.69 -7.45 -7.21
CA LYS A 157 17.97 -7.48 -7.91
C LYS A 157 19.11 -6.98 -7.02
N GLU A 158 18.92 -5.83 -6.38
CA GLU A 158 19.92 -5.24 -5.47
C GLU A 158 20.19 -6.13 -4.26
N LEU A 159 19.14 -6.76 -3.68
CA LEU A 159 19.30 -7.71 -2.58
C LEU A 159 20.13 -8.95 -2.96
N ILE A 160 19.96 -9.45 -4.19
CA ILE A 160 20.73 -10.59 -4.71
C ILE A 160 22.17 -10.16 -5.00
N GLU A 161 22.39 -9.04 -5.68
CA GLU A 161 23.72 -8.53 -6.04
C GLU A 161 24.56 -8.19 -4.81
N SER A 162 23.94 -7.60 -3.79
CA SER A 162 24.60 -7.29 -2.51
C SER A 162 24.74 -8.50 -1.57
N LYS A 163 24.20 -9.67 -1.94
CA LYS A 163 24.13 -10.87 -1.08
C LYS A 163 23.54 -10.59 0.30
N SER A 164 22.52 -9.74 0.35
CA SER A 164 21.86 -9.38 1.59
C SER A 164 21.19 -10.58 2.23
N ARG A 165 21.49 -10.87 3.50
CA ARG A 165 20.88 -11.97 4.26
C ARG A 165 19.50 -11.63 4.81
N ASN A 166 19.18 -10.35 4.90
CA ASN A 166 17.93 -9.85 5.45
C ASN A 166 17.26 -8.91 4.46
N SER A 167 15.95 -8.97 4.42
CA SER A 167 15.09 -7.99 3.80
C SER A 167 13.83 -7.83 4.61
N GLY A 168 12.87 -7.11 4.08
CA GLY A 168 11.59 -6.90 4.75
C GLY A 168 10.62 -6.13 3.89
N ILE A 169 9.57 -5.69 4.55
CA ILE A 169 8.55 -4.81 4.00
C ILE A 169 8.41 -3.64 4.94
N SER A 170 8.28 -2.43 4.41
CA SER A 170 7.93 -1.24 5.19
C SER A 170 6.63 -0.62 4.70
N ILE A 171 5.97 0.09 5.61
CA ILE A 171 4.85 0.98 5.33
C ILE A 171 5.27 2.36 5.80
N HIS A 172 5.23 3.31 4.88
CA HIS A 172 5.58 4.71 5.13
C HIS A 172 4.50 5.66 4.59
N LEU A 173 4.51 6.90 5.01
CA LEU A 173 3.66 7.93 4.40
C LEU A 173 4.25 8.34 3.05
N MET A 174 3.41 8.49 2.04
CA MET A 174 3.82 9.11 0.78
C MET A 174 3.98 10.61 0.96
N THR A 175 5.07 11.13 0.41
CA THR A 175 5.34 12.56 0.31
C THR A 175 5.52 12.97 -1.15
N SER A 176 5.83 14.24 -1.40
CA SER A 176 6.24 14.74 -2.72
C SER A 176 7.60 14.20 -3.17
N ASP A 177 8.35 13.57 -2.27
CA ASP A 177 9.63 12.93 -2.56
C ASP A 177 9.43 11.41 -2.55
N LEU A 178 9.93 10.73 -3.57
CA LEU A 178 9.65 9.32 -3.79
C LEU A 178 10.30 8.46 -2.70
N ASP A 179 9.48 7.67 -1.99
CA ASP A 179 9.87 6.72 -0.95
C ASP A 179 10.66 7.32 0.25
N GLU A 180 10.61 8.66 0.44
CA GLU A 180 11.32 9.38 1.51
C GLU A 180 10.43 9.80 2.69
N GLY A 181 9.17 9.40 2.70
CA GLY A 181 8.25 9.74 3.78
C GLY A 181 8.51 8.95 5.08
N PRO A 182 8.00 9.45 6.22
CA PRO A 182 8.23 8.83 7.52
C PRO A 182 7.67 7.41 7.57
N ASN A 183 8.46 6.50 8.12
CA ASN A 183 8.05 5.10 8.30
C ASN A 183 6.97 4.99 9.38
N ILE A 184 6.03 4.06 9.19
CA ILE A 184 4.93 3.78 10.11
C ILE A 184 5.11 2.40 10.76
N SER A 185 5.43 1.40 9.96
CA SER A 185 5.69 0.04 10.43
C SER A 185 6.55 -0.73 9.45
N PHE A 186 7.17 -1.79 9.92
CA PHE A 186 7.93 -2.71 9.08
C PHE A 186 7.92 -4.13 9.65
N CYS A 187 8.30 -5.09 8.81
CA CYS A 187 8.65 -6.43 9.23
C CYS A 187 9.86 -6.95 8.45
N LYS A 188 10.59 -7.90 9.05
CA LYS A 188 11.82 -8.49 8.50
C LYS A 188 11.58 -9.94 8.09
N PHE A 189 12.36 -10.41 7.12
CA PHE A 189 12.51 -11.81 6.80
C PHE A 189 13.94 -12.13 6.35
N ILE A 190 14.34 -13.40 6.49
CA ILE A 190 15.66 -13.88 6.09
C ILE A 190 15.62 -14.31 4.63
N ILE A 191 16.68 -13.96 3.89
CA ILE A 191 16.96 -14.44 2.53
C ILE A 191 17.96 -15.59 2.64
N ASP A 192 17.60 -16.73 2.05
CA ASP A 192 18.48 -17.88 1.97
C ASP A 192 19.20 -17.88 0.62
N HIS A 193 20.52 -17.72 0.64
CA HIS A 193 21.39 -17.72 -0.55
C HIS A 193 22.02 -19.09 -0.83
N ASN A 194 21.49 -20.18 -0.27
CA ASN A 194 22.14 -21.51 -0.33
C ASN A 194 22.21 -22.13 -1.74
N ASN A 195 21.66 -21.49 -2.76
CA ASN A 195 21.74 -21.96 -4.14
C ASN A 195 22.78 -21.13 -4.92
N ASN A 196 24.03 -21.62 -4.98
CA ASN A 196 25.05 -21.11 -5.90
C ASN A 196 24.65 -21.44 -7.36
N GLN A 197 23.93 -20.56 -8.01
CA GLN A 197 23.68 -20.67 -9.43
C GLN A 197 24.51 -19.63 -10.19
N ASN A 198 25.25 -20.09 -11.21
CA ASN A 198 25.85 -19.23 -12.24
C ASN A 198 24.70 -18.64 -13.07
N LEU A 199 24.32 -17.40 -12.79
CA LEU A 199 23.09 -16.79 -13.26
C LEU A 199 23.29 -16.13 -14.62
N ILE A 200 22.53 -16.54 -15.61
CA ILE A 200 22.44 -15.88 -16.91
C ILE A 200 21.50 -14.69 -16.82
N GLU A 201 20.35 -14.84 -16.12
CA GLU A 201 19.43 -13.74 -15.82
C GLU A 201 18.93 -13.84 -14.37
N ILE A 202 19.09 -12.77 -13.60
CA ILE A 202 18.70 -12.74 -12.18
C ILE A 202 17.19 -12.96 -11.98
N GLU A 203 16.36 -12.43 -12.88
CA GLU A 203 14.88 -12.52 -12.75
C GLU A 203 14.33 -13.94 -12.93
N GLU A 204 15.09 -14.85 -13.53
CA GLU A 204 14.70 -16.25 -13.78
C GLU A 204 15.19 -17.20 -12.68
N THR A 205 15.83 -16.68 -11.64
CA THR A 205 16.43 -17.50 -10.60
C THR A 205 15.43 -17.95 -9.53
N GLU A 206 15.69 -19.11 -8.93
CA GLU A 206 14.91 -19.60 -7.79
C GLU A 206 14.95 -18.63 -6.60
N ILE A 207 16.10 -17.98 -6.36
CA ILE A 207 16.25 -16.99 -5.28
C ILE A 207 15.38 -15.75 -5.54
N PHE A 208 15.32 -15.26 -6.79
CA PHE A 208 14.45 -14.14 -7.15
C PHE A 208 12.97 -14.46 -6.88
N SER A 209 12.52 -15.63 -7.32
CA SER A 209 11.16 -16.11 -7.10
C SER A 209 10.85 -16.30 -5.62
N SER A 210 11.77 -16.89 -4.86
CA SER A 210 11.63 -17.11 -3.42
C SER A 210 11.52 -15.78 -2.64
N ILE A 211 12.36 -14.79 -2.97
CA ILE A 211 12.26 -13.46 -2.35
C ILE A 211 10.90 -12.82 -2.69
N ARG A 212 10.46 -12.91 -3.96
CA ARG A 212 9.16 -12.34 -4.36
C ARG A 212 7.99 -12.99 -3.65
N GLU A 213 7.99 -14.29 -3.50
CA GLU A 213 6.96 -15.01 -2.74
C GLU A 213 6.91 -14.57 -1.29
N LYS A 214 8.06 -14.45 -0.63
CA LYS A 214 8.15 -13.91 0.74
C LYS A 214 7.61 -12.48 0.80
N GLN A 215 8.02 -11.60 -0.10
CA GLN A 215 7.49 -10.24 -0.15
C GLN A 215 5.97 -10.23 -0.21
N ILE A 216 5.34 -10.98 -1.13
CA ILE A 216 3.87 -11.03 -1.29
C ILE A 216 3.17 -11.51 -0.01
N MET A 217 3.73 -12.51 0.67
CA MET A 217 3.15 -13.01 1.92
C MET A 217 3.27 -11.97 3.05
N TYR A 218 4.46 -11.43 3.24
CA TYR A 218 4.75 -10.47 4.31
C TYR A 218 4.04 -9.13 4.08
N GLU A 219 4.00 -8.61 2.84
CA GLU A 219 3.25 -7.40 2.45
C GLU A 219 1.79 -7.47 2.92
N ARG A 220 1.12 -8.59 2.63
CA ARG A 220 -0.29 -8.79 2.97
C ARG A 220 -0.53 -8.79 4.48
N VAL A 221 0.29 -9.54 5.22
CA VAL A 221 0.12 -9.67 6.68
C VAL A 221 0.48 -8.36 7.37
N LEU A 222 1.59 -7.72 6.98
CA LEU A 222 2.01 -6.43 7.53
C LEU A 222 0.94 -5.37 7.33
N LEU A 223 0.39 -5.24 6.12
CA LEU A 223 -0.67 -4.27 5.84
C LEU A 223 -1.89 -4.52 6.74
N GLY A 224 -2.33 -5.76 6.86
CA GLY A 224 -3.46 -6.13 7.71
C GLY A 224 -3.23 -5.76 9.19
N LYS A 225 -2.05 -6.09 9.73
CA LYS A 225 -1.67 -5.76 11.12
C LYS A 225 -1.57 -4.25 11.34
N THR A 226 -0.94 -3.54 10.42
CA THR A 226 -0.78 -2.07 10.51
C THR A 226 -2.14 -1.38 10.51
N LEU A 227 -3.01 -1.71 9.56
CA LEU A 227 -4.36 -1.12 9.50
C LEU A 227 -5.21 -1.46 10.74
N LEU A 228 -5.11 -2.68 11.26
CA LEU A 228 -5.77 -3.08 12.50
C LEU A 228 -5.27 -2.23 13.70
N LYS A 229 -3.95 -2.03 13.81
CA LYS A 229 -3.37 -1.23 14.90
C LYS A 229 -3.70 0.26 14.78
N ILE A 230 -3.74 0.81 13.56
CA ILE A 230 -4.19 2.20 13.32
C ILE A 230 -5.68 2.33 13.72
N SER A 231 -6.53 1.39 13.32
CA SER A 231 -7.96 1.44 13.65
C SER A 231 -8.25 1.35 15.15
N LYS A 232 -7.33 0.79 15.94
CA LYS A 232 -7.39 0.71 17.40
C LYS A 232 -6.70 1.88 18.11
N GLY A 233 -6.05 2.79 17.37
CA GLY A 233 -5.26 3.87 17.94
C GLY A 233 -3.91 3.42 18.54
N GLU A 234 -3.50 2.15 18.32
CA GLU A 234 -2.21 1.61 18.78
C GLU A 234 -1.02 2.15 17.96
N ILE A 235 -1.25 2.50 16.69
CA ILE A 235 -0.29 3.19 15.84
C ILE A 235 -0.87 4.57 15.46
N ASN A 236 -0.10 5.62 15.76
CA ASN A 236 -0.41 6.98 15.36
C ASN A 236 0.51 7.38 14.19
N ILE A 237 -0.07 7.59 13.01
CA ILE A 237 0.66 7.93 11.78
C ILE A 237 1.33 9.31 11.80
N LYS A 238 1.00 10.16 12.78
CA LYS A 238 1.57 11.51 12.94
C LYS A 238 2.72 11.58 13.94
N LYS A 239 3.15 10.45 14.49
CA LYS A 239 4.29 10.38 15.41
C LYS A 239 5.56 9.96 14.68
N ASP A 240 6.70 10.51 15.10
CA ASP A 240 8.03 10.20 14.55
C ASP A 240 8.59 8.82 14.97
N SER A 241 7.75 7.88 15.38
CA SER A 241 8.16 6.54 15.77
C SER A 241 7.42 5.48 14.94
N TYR A 242 8.17 4.58 14.33
CA TYR A 242 7.62 3.44 13.60
C TYR A 242 7.75 2.13 14.39
N VAL A 243 6.94 1.14 14.03
CA VAL A 243 6.77 -0.09 14.82
C VAL A 243 7.32 -1.30 14.05
N ASP A 244 8.19 -2.09 14.72
CA ASP A 244 8.60 -3.41 14.24
C ASP A 244 7.51 -4.44 14.54
N LEU A 245 6.86 -4.93 13.48
CA LEU A 245 5.79 -5.93 13.55
C LEU A 245 6.27 -7.33 13.11
N THR A 246 7.58 -7.57 13.08
CA THR A 246 8.16 -8.84 12.60
C THR A 246 7.54 -10.05 13.31
N LYS A 247 7.48 -10.02 14.64
CA LYS A 247 6.94 -11.15 15.44
C LYS A 247 5.47 -11.40 15.15
N GLU A 248 4.64 -10.35 15.10
CA GLU A 248 3.20 -10.46 14.83
C GLU A 248 2.92 -10.94 13.40
N VAL A 249 3.78 -10.56 12.46
CA VAL A 249 3.69 -11.03 11.07
C VAL A 249 4.06 -12.51 10.99
N GLU A 250 5.21 -12.93 11.54
CA GLU A 250 5.65 -14.33 11.54
C GLU A 250 4.66 -15.28 12.20
N GLN A 251 4.01 -14.87 13.29
CA GLN A 251 2.96 -15.65 13.97
C GLN A 251 1.69 -15.82 13.14
N SER A 252 1.53 -15.08 12.05
CA SER A 252 0.31 -15.06 11.24
C SER A 252 0.52 -15.63 9.83
N LEU A 253 1.74 -16.01 9.48
CA LEU A 253 2.11 -16.73 8.26
C LEU A 253 1.96 -18.22 8.42
#